data_ba0349a763fb4888571943e64034e580
#
_entry.id   ba0349a763fb4888571943e64034e580
#
_cell.length_a   1.000
_cell.length_b   1.000
_cell.length_c   1.000
_cell.angle_alpha   90.00
_cell.angle_beta   90.00
_cell.angle_gamma   90.00
#
_symmetry.space_group_name_H-M   'P 1'
#
loop_
_entity.id
_entity.type
_entity.pdbx_description
1 polymer ?
#
loop_
_entity_poly.entity_id
_entity_poly.type
_entity_poly.pdbx_seq_one_letter_code
_entity_poly.pdbx_strand_id
1 'polypeptide(L)'
;MPAAPHPVEIWTLTLCNLGRRPRRLSVFALAELSLLTDVSLYGHASYLHGIKLARSHGVAARKVGMNLPNPYYSAIFLSSRRPTSWEANLNAFKGQFRTLANPIALARGRCCGGISSRDPVGAVLHFQLRLAPGASPRTDFLVGAADVFKVEAEASRYVRNYLQSGSLADDHFARMRGTDEVDVLRRGRWERQ
;
A
#
# COMPACT_ATOMS: atom_id res chain seq x y z
N MET A 1 4.39 -3.61 -13.82
CA MET A 1 4.79 -2.67 -14.90
C MET A 1 4.22 -1.29 -14.63
N PRO A 2 4.96 -0.21 -14.85
CA PRO A 2 4.39 1.12 -14.73
C PRO A 2 3.29 1.32 -15.77
N ALA A 3 2.14 1.81 -15.33
CA ALA A 3 1.09 2.23 -16.25
C ALA A 3 1.57 3.51 -16.95
N ALA A 4 2.02 3.42 -18.19
CA ALA A 4 2.39 4.61 -18.96
C ALA A 4 1.15 5.54 -19.09
N PRO A 5 1.29 6.83 -18.90
CA PRO A 5 2.52 7.63 -18.83
C PRO A 5 2.99 7.99 -17.40
N HIS A 6 2.50 7.31 -16.37
CA HIS A 6 2.76 7.67 -14.97
C HIS A 6 3.62 6.61 -14.27
N PRO A 7 4.51 6.99 -13.34
CA PRO A 7 5.38 6.07 -12.60
C PRO A 7 4.59 5.39 -11.47
N VAL A 8 3.66 4.53 -11.83
CA VAL A 8 2.80 3.81 -10.88
C VAL A 8 2.73 2.32 -11.19
N GLU A 9 2.63 1.52 -10.15
CA GLU A 9 2.43 0.07 -10.19
C GLU A 9 1.12 -0.28 -9.50
N ILE A 10 0.37 -1.23 -10.03
CA ILE A 10 -0.92 -1.67 -9.47
C ILE A 10 -0.79 -3.10 -8.97
N TRP A 11 -1.15 -3.30 -7.71
CA TRP A 11 -1.22 -4.60 -7.06
C TRP A 11 -2.67 -4.97 -6.78
N THR A 12 -3.08 -6.18 -7.14
CA THR A 12 -4.44 -6.67 -6.90
C THR A 12 -4.42 -7.75 -5.84
N LEU A 13 -5.24 -7.58 -4.80
CA LEU A 13 -5.52 -8.57 -3.79
C LEU A 13 -6.94 -9.11 -3.96
N THR A 14 -7.08 -10.41 -4.22
CA THR A 14 -8.35 -11.12 -4.24
C THR A 14 -8.39 -12.10 -3.08
N LEU A 15 -9.42 -12.01 -2.22
CA LEU A 15 -9.60 -12.87 -1.07
C LEU A 15 -10.87 -13.70 -1.25
N CYS A 16 -10.75 -15.02 -1.30
CA CYS A 16 -11.89 -15.92 -1.47
C CYS A 16 -12.22 -16.66 -0.15
N ASN A 17 -13.48 -16.63 0.25
CA ASN A 17 -13.97 -17.45 1.35
C ASN A 17 -14.44 -18.83 0.82
N LEU A 18 -13.55 -19.79 0.87
CA LEU A 18 -13.84 -21.19 0.47
C LEU A 18 -14.66 -21.97 1.53
N GLY A 19 -14.91 -21.37 2.68
CA GLY A 19 -15.66 -22.00 3.75
C GLY A 19 -17.18 -21.84 3.61
N ARG A 20 -17.94 -22.62 4.37
CA ARG A 20 -19.41 -22.58 4.40
C ARG A 20 -20.00 -21.54 5.36
N ARG A 21 -19.17 -20.84 6.12
CA ARG A 21 -19.58 -19.81 7.09
C ARG A 21 -19.03 -18.45 6.74
N PRO A 22 -19.75 -17.36 7.03
CA PRO A 22 -19.19 -16.02 6.88
C PRO A 22 -17.91 -15.84 7.71
N ARG A 23 -16.93 -15.14 7.14
CA ARG A 23 -15.65 -14.82 7.79
C ARG A 23 -15.51 -13.32 7.98
N ARG A 24 -14.90 -12.92 9.09
CA ARG A 24 -14.41 -11.55 9.30
C ARG A 24 -12.89 -11.61 9.22
N LEU A 25 -12.33 -10.77 8.36
CA LEU A 25 -10.89 -10.67 8.15
C LEU A 25 -10.43 -9.26 8.46
N SER A 26 -9.27 -9.16 9.10
CA SER A 26 -8.52 -7.92 9.30
C SER A 26 -7.31 -7.99 8.38
N VAL A 27 -7.27 -7.13 7.37
CA VAL A 27 -6.24 -7.12 6.33
C VAL A 27 -5.40 -5.86 6.50
N PHE A 28 -4.09 -6.03 6.61
CA PHE A 28 -3.13 -4.94 6.67
C PHE A 28 -2.25 -4.99 5.41
N ALA A 29 -2.39 -4.02 4.54
CA ALA A 29 -1.51 -3.82 3.40
C ALA A 29 -0.41 -2.83 3.80
N LEU A 30 0.85 -3.23 3.63
CA LEU A 30 2.02 -2.43 3.99
C LEU A 30 2.89 -2.21 2.77
N ALA A 31 3.31 -0.97 2.56
CA ALA A 31 4.43 -0.61 1.69
C ALA A 31 5.43 0.24 2.48
N GLU A 32 6.68 -0.14 2.48
CA GLU A 32 7.77 0.71 3.00
C GLU A 32 8.11 1.73 1.91
N LEU A 33 7.84 3.00 2.18
CA LEU A 33 8.06 4.05 1.21
C LEU A 33 9.43 4.69 1.42
N SER A 34 10.29 4.58 0.43
CA SER A 34 11.60 5.23 0.37
C SER A 34 11.74 6.02 -0.91
N LEU A 35 12.35 7.20 -0.82
CA LEU A 35 12.73 8.05 -1.96
C LEU A 35 14.24 8.21 -2.04
N LEU A 36 14.98 7.34 -1.38
CA LEU A 36 16.44 7.37 -1.33
C LEU A 36 16.99 6.66 -2.55
N THR A 37 17.83 7.38 -3.31
CA THR A 37 18.53 6.85 -4.48
C THR A 37 19.93 6.36 -4.15
N ASP A 38 20.44 6.67 -2.95
CA ASP A 38 21.79 6.38 -2.52
C ASP A 38 21.79 5.68 -1.15
N VAL A 39 22.47 4.54 -1.09
CA VAL A 39 22.61 3.72 0.12
C VAL A 39 23.34 4.46 1.24
N SER A 40 24.24 5.40 0.88
CA SER A 40 24.97 6.25 1.85
C SER A 40 24.05 7.17 2.66
N LEU A 41 22.83 7.38 2.19
CA LEU A 41 21.83 8.24 2.82
C LEU A 41 20.88 7.49 3.79
N TYR A 42 21.18 6.23 4.15
CA TYR A 42 20.38 5.49 5.16
C TYR A 42 20.26 6.21 6.51
N GLY A 43 21.21 7.08 6.84
CA GLY A 43 21.11 7.96 8.03
C GLY A 43 20.06 9.07 7.89
N HIS A 44 19.47 9.24 6.70
CA HIS A 44 18.58 10.36 6.40
C HIS A 44 17.10 9.98 6.30
N ALA A 45 16.68 8.86 6.88
CA ALA A 45 15.24 8.54 7.07
C ALA A 45 14.47 9.68 7.77
N SER A 46 15.18 10.51 8.55
CA SER A 46 14.67 11.71 9.21
C SER A 46 14.16 12.81 8.26
N TYR A 47 14.46 12.71 6.97
CA TYR A 47 13.96 13.66 5.97
C TYR A 47 12.69 13.22 5.24
N LEU A 48 12.14 12.06 5.59
CA LEU A 48 10.87 11.61 5.05
C LEU A 48 9.74 11.88 6.03
N HIS A 49 8.72 12.55 5.53
CA HIS A 49 7.48 12.75 6.27
C HIS A 49 6.38 11.87 5.67
N GLY A 50 5.84 10.98 6.50
CA GLY A 50 4.68 10.18 6.16
C GLY A 50 3.40 10.91 6.52
N ILE A 51 2.53 11.13 5.54
CA ILE A 51 1.26 11.83 5.68
C ILE A 51 0.10 11.01 5.15
N LYS A 52 -1.10 11.21 5.72
CA LYS A 52 -2.34 10.66 5.17
C LYS A 52 -2.80 11.47 3.97
N LEU A 53 -3.25 10.78 2.93
CA LEU A 53 -3.99 11.33 1.80
C LEU A 53 -5.48 11.13 2.04
N ALA A 54 -6.17 12.18 2.48
CA ALA A 54 -7.54 12.09 2.98
C ALA A 54 -8.56 11.75 1.88
N ARG A 55 -8.37 12.29 0.67
CA ARG A 55 -9.28 12.11 -0.48
C ARG A 55 -8.96 10.89 -1.32
N SER A 56 -7.72 10.39 -1.23
CA SER A 56 -7.20 9.35 -2.12
C SER A 56 -7.03 8.00 -1.46
N HIS A 57 -7.57 7.83 -0.26
CA HIS A 57 -7.55 6.56 0.48
C HIS A 57 -6.13 5.99 0.66
N GLY A 58 -5.15 6.84 0.94
CA GLY A 58 -3.76 6.40 0.96
C GLY A 58 -2.86 7.15 1.93
N VAL A 59 -1.59 6.83 1.81
CA VAL A 59 -0.46 7.43 2.54
C VAL A 59 0.59 7.87 1.53
N ALA A 60 1.22 9.00 1.80
CA ALA A 60 2.37 9.48 1.03
C ALA A 60 3.59 9.66 1.94
N ALA A 61 4.77 9.38 1.40
CA ALA A 61 6.04 9.80 1.94
C ALA A 61 6.60 10.92 1.08
N ARG A 62 6.90 12.06 1.67
CA ARG A 62 7.54 13.17 0.97
C ARG A 62 8.86 13.55 1.60
N LYS A 63 9.82 13.96 0.79
CA LYS A 63 11.07 14.52 1.27
C LYS A 63 10.84 15.92 1.86
N VAL A 64 11.56 16.23 2.94
CA VAL A 64 11.59 17.53 3.57
C VAL A 64 13.05 17.94 3.74
N GLY A 65 13.44 19.05 3.13
CA GLY A 65 14.81 19.57 3.18
C GLY A 65 15.27 20.09 1.83
N MET A 66 16.02 21.17 1.84
CA MET A 66 16.36 21.94 0.62
C MET A 66 17.50 21.34 -0.23
N ASN A 67 18.33 20.46 0.32
CA ASN A 67 19.54 19.95 -0.32
C ASN A 67 19.46 18.48 -0.73
N LEU A 68 18.27 17.91 -0.84
CA LEU A 68 18.11 16.51 -1.20
C LEU A 68 17.93 16.36 -2.73
N PRO A 69 18.57 15.38 -3.37
CA PRO A 69 18.29 15.08 -4.75
C PRO A 69 16.80 14.70 -4.92
N ASN A 70 16.19 15.20 -5.99
CA ASN A 70 14.78 15.00 -6.33
C ASN A 70 13.78 15.39 -5.21
N PRO A 71 13.76 16.67 -4.76
CA PRO A 71 12.81 17.12 -3.74
C PRO A 71 11.35 17.19 -4.24
N TYR A 72 11.12 16.99 -5.53
CA TYR A 72 9.84 17.28 -6.20
C TYR A 72 8.85 16.11 -6.21
N TYR A 73 9.24 14.92 -5.76
CA TYR A 73 8.37 13.75 -5.77
C TYR A 73 8.06 13.26 -4.37
N SER A 74 6.82 12.78 -4.20
CA SER A 74 6.36 12.01 -3.06
C SER A 74 6.13 10.57 -3.51
N ALA A 75 6.57 9.59 -2.73
CA ALA A 75 6.12 8.22 -2.90
C ALA A 75 4.69 8.10 -2.34
N ILE A 76 3.84 7.34 -3.03
CA ILE A 76 2.43 7.17 -2.65
C ILE A 76 2.06 5.69 -2.59
N PHE A 77 1.18 5.35 -1.64
CA PHE A 77 0.51 4.07 -1.55
C PHE A 77 -0.99 4.30 -1.36
N LEU A 78 -1.78 3.91 -2.35
CA LEU A 78 -3.21 4.20 -2.45
C LEU A 78 -4.01 2.90 -2.48
N SER A 79 -5.31 2.98 -2.22
CA SER A 79 -6.24 1.85 -2.32
C SER A 79 -7.51 2.23 -3.06
N SER A 80 -8.07 1.29 -3.82
CA SER A 80 -9.40 1.40 -4.43
C SER A 80 -10.52 1.47 -3.39
N ARG A 81 -10.26 0.96 -2.19
CA ARG A 81 -11.20 0.90 -1.07
C ARG A 81 -10.76 1.84 0.05
N ARG A 82 -11.72 2.49 0.70
CA ARG A 82 -11.45 3.31 1.88
C ARG A 82 -10.96 2.41 3.03
N PRO A 83 -9.76 2.66 3.61
CA PRO A 83 -9.27 1.91 4.75
C PRO A 83 -10.07 2.22 6.02
N THR A 84 -10.23 1.23 6.88
CA THR A 84 -10.84 1.36 8.22
C THR A 84 -9.93 2.14 9.16
N SER A 85 -8.62 1.90 9.08
CA SER A 85 -7.58 2.67 9.77
C SER A 85 -6.30 2.66 8.93
N TRP A 86 -5.35 3.51 9.28
CA TRP A 86 -4.10 3.70 8.54
C TRP A 86 -2.95 4.05 9.48
N GLU A 87 -1.72 3.91 8.99
CA GLU A 87 -0.50 4.31 9.69
C GLU A 87 0.54 4.79 8.68
N ALA A 88 1.27 5.84 9.00
CA ALA A 88 2.40 6.28 8.19
C ALA A 88 3.74 6.12 8.93
N ASN A 89 3.71 5.81 10.21
CA ASN A 89 4.90 5.57 11.03
C ASN A 89 5.14 4.07 11.19
N LEU A 90 6.21 3.56 10.57
CA LEU A 90 6.55 2.14 10.62
C LEU A 90 6.84 1.64 12.04
N ASN A 91 7.45 2.49 12.88
CA ASN A 91 7.75 2.12 14.27
C ASN A 91 6.47 2.05 15.11
N ALA A 92 5.51 2.96 14.89
CA ALA A 92 4.20 2.91 15.53
C ALA A 92 3.40 1.67 15.11
N PHE A 93 3.50 1.27 13.83
CA PHE A 93 2.89 0.04 13.33
C PHE A 93 3.50 -1.21 13.98
N LYS A 94 4.84 -1.32 13.97
CA LYS A 94 5.55 -2.46 14.57
C LYS A 94 5.34 -2.52 16.08
N GLY A 95 5.51 -1.39 16.74
CA GLY A 95 5.62 -1.30 18.19
C GLY A 95 7.05 -1.52 18.68
N GLN A 96 7.29 -1.05 19.90
CA GLN A 96 8.59 -1.18 20.55
C GLN A 96 8.95 -2.66 20.76
N PHE A 97 10.19 -3.02 20.44
CA PHE A 97 10.74 -4.38 20.56
C PHE A 97 9.99 -5.45 19.74
N ARG A 98 9.24 -5.05 18.69
CA ARG A 98 8.55 -5.96 17.79
C ARG A 98 9.10 -5.86 16.35
N THR A 99 8.73 -6.86 15.54
CA THR A 99 9.11 -6.94 14.12
C THR A 99 7.87 -6.89 13.22
N LEU A 100 8.07 -6.85 11.91
CA LEU A 100 6.98 -6.97 10.93
C LEU A 100 6.30 -8.34 10.94
N ALA A 101 6.95 -9.37 11.48
CA ALA A 101 6.33 -10.69 11.65
C ALA A 101 5.27 -10.71 12.79
N ASN A 102 5.38 -9.79 13.77
CA ASN A 102 4.43 -9.68 14.89
C ASN A 102 4.22 -8.22 15.31
N PRO A 103 3.65 -7.38 14.45
CA PRO A 103 3.48 -5.97 14.76
C PRO A 103 2.35 -5.75 15.78
N ILE A 104 2.49 -4.69 16.59
CA ILE A 104 1.50 -4.34 17.63
C ILE A 104 0.13 -4.00 17.01
N ALA A 105 0.10 -3.44 15.82
CA ALA A 105 -1.13 -3.07 15.13
C ALA A 105 -2.01 -4.29 14.83
N LEU A 106 -1.43 -5.47 14.52
CA LEU A 106 -2.16 -6.71 14.34
C LEU A 106 -2.79 -7.18 15.65
N ALA A 107 -2.03 -7.13 16.75
CA ALA A 107 -2.54 -7.50 18.07
C ALA A 107 -3.68 -6.58 18.52
N ARG A 108 -3.63 -5.29 18.15
CA ARG A 108 -4.69 -4.30 18.43
C ARG A 108 -5.86 -4.37 17.45
N GLY A 109 -5.72 -5.07 16.32
CA GLY A 109 -6.71 -5.12 15.25
C GLY A 109 -6.93 -3.78 14.54
N ARG A 110 -6.02 -2.82 14.67
CA ARG A 110 -6.11 -1.49 14.04
C ARG A 110 -4.77 -0.76 14.03
N CYS A 111 -4.64 0.19 13.09
CA CYS A 111 -3.61 1.22 13.09
C CYS A 111 -4.02 2.42 13.98
N CYS A 112 -3.03 3.21 14.41
CA CYS A 112 -3.23 4.37 15.28
C CYS A 112 -3.48 5.68 14.53
N GLY A 113 -3.21 5.72 13.22
CA GLY A 113 -3.34 6.94 12.41
C GLY A 113 -2.18 7.91 12.60
N GLY A 114 -1.01 7.41 12.96
CA GLY A 114 0.18 8.21 13.17
C GLY A 114 0.78 8.72 11.87
N ILE A 115 1.25 9.97 11.89
CA ILE A 115 2.13 10.52 10.85
C ILE A 115 3.58 10.17 11.19
N SER A 116 4.46 10.15 10.19
CA SER A 116 5.91 10.00 10.41
C SER A 116 6.60 11.33 10.14
N SER A 117 7.52 11.73 11.01
CA SER A 117 8.29 12.97 10.84
C SER A 117 9.78 12.83 11.16
N ARG A 118 10.27 11.67 11.50
CA ARG A 118 11.70 11.33 11.73
C ARG A 118 11.90 9.82 11.78
N ASP A 119 10.83 9.05 11.70
CA ASP A 119 10.84 7.60 11.67
C ASP A 119 10.74 7.08 10.24
N PRO A 120 11.10 5.83 9.97
CA PRO A 120 10.84 5.19 8.70
C PRO A 120 9.36 5.27 8.33
N VAL A 121 9.07 5.63 7.07
CA VAL A 121 7.70 5.73 6.59
C VAL A 121 7.21 4.34 6.16
N GLY A 122 6.22 3.82 6.90
CA GLY A 122 5.48 2.63 6.53
C GLY A 122 4.05 3.02 6.18
N ALA A 123 3.72 2.98 4.90
CA ALA A 123 2.35 3.19 4.46
C ALA A 123 1.52 1.94 4.74
N VAL A 124 0.73 1.97 5.79
CA VAL A 124 -0.14 0.86 6.19
C VAL A 124 -1.59 1.25 6.01
N LEU A 125 -2.33 0.41 5.28
CA LEU A 125 -3.77 0.53 5.08
C LEU A 125 -4.45 -0.71 5.66
N HIS A 126 -5.32 -0.51 6.64
CA HIS A 126 -6.04 -1.59 7.31
C HIS A 126 -7.49 -1.62 6.87
N PHE A 127 -8.01 -2.83 6.59
CA PHE A 127 -9.38 -3.08 6.16
C PHE A 127 -10.02 -4.15 7.03
N GLN A 128 -11.24 -3.92 7.47
CA GLN A 128 -12.10 -4.97 8.02
C GLN A 128 -13.04 -5.45 6.93
N LEU A 129 -12.94 -6.72 6.57
CA LEU A 129 -13.72 -7.35 5.53
C LEU A 129 -14.65 -8.41 6.13
N ARG A 130 -15.89 -8.43 5.64
CA ARG A 130 -16.84 -9.52 5.94
C ARG A 130 -17.09 -10.28 4.65
N LEU A 131 -16.70 -11.54 4.63
CA LEU A 131 -16.79 -12.42 3.47
C LEU A 131 -17.89 -13.44 3.70
N ALA A 132 -18.95 -13.37 2.90
CA ALA A 132 -19.92 -14.45 2.82
C ALA A 132 -19.28 -15.73 2.22
N PRO A 133 -19.86 -16.92 2.41
CA PRO A 133 -19.41 -18.13 1.71
C PRO A 133 -19.36 -17.90 0.21
N GLY A 134 -18.27 -18.31 -0.43
CA GLY A 134 -18.04 -18.12 -1.87
C GLY A 134 -17.74 -16.69 -2.32
N ALA A 135 -17.80 -15.70 -1.43
CA ALA A 135 -17.48 -14.33 -1.78
C ALA A 135 -15.97 -14.15 -2.05
N SER A 136 -15.65 -13.39 -3.09
CA SER A 136 -14.29 -13.14 -3.55
C SER A 136 -14.05 -11.65 -3.85
N PRO A 137 -14.10 -10.76 -2.84
CA PRO A 137 -13.85 -9.33 -3.08
C PRO A 137 -12.41 -9.09 -3.52
N ARG A 138 -12.30 -8.14 -4.44
CA ARG A 138 -11.04 -7.60 -4.94
C ARG A 138 -10.75 -6.25 -4.29
N THR A 139 -9.49 -5.96 -4.03
CA THR A 139 -9.00 -4.66 -3.61
C THR A 139 -7.72 -4.37 -4.36
N ASP A 140 -7.67 -3.26 -5.06
CA ASP A 140 -6.49 -2.84 -5.81
C ASP A 140 -5.74 -1.78 -5.01
N PHE A 141 -4.41 -1.88 -5.07
CA PHE A 141 -3.47 -0.95 -4.49
C PHE A 141 -2.62 -0.35 -5.59
N LEU A 142 -2.22 0.91 -5.41
CA LEU A 142 -1.33 1.61 -6.30
C LEU A 142 -0.13 2.09 -5.52
N VAL A 143 1.05 1.72 -5.98
CA VAL A 143 2.35 2.23 -5.51
C VAL A 143 2.93 3.10 -6.60
N GLY A 144 3.49 4.24 -6.27
CA GLY A 144 4.09 5.10 -7.28
C GLY A 144 4.62 6.42 -6.74
N ALA A 145 4.78 7.37 -7.64
CA ALA A 145 5.23 8.70 -7.32
C ALA A 145 4.25 9.78 -7.82
N ALA A 146 4.19 10.88 -7.09
CA ALA A 146 3.39 12.05 -7.42
C ALA A 146 4.19 13.33 -7.14
N ASP A 147 3.85 14.42 -7.81
CA ASP A 147 4.43 15.73 -7.54
C ASP A 147 4.18 16.14 -6.08
N VAL A 148 5.23 16.59 -5.39
CA VAL A 148 5.17 16.93 -3.95
C VAL A 148 4.20 18.07 -3.64
N PHE A 149 4.02 19.01 -4.57
CA PHE A 149 3.12 20.16 -4.40
C PHE A 149 1.67 19.85 -4.76
N LYS A 150 1.43 18.77 -5.51
CA LYS A 150 0.12 18.37 -6.03
C LYS A 150 -0.26 16.95 -5.59
N VAL A 151 0.41 16.40 -4.59
CA VAL A 151 0.32 14.98 -4.22
C VAL A 151 -1.13 14.51 -4.02
N GLU A 152 -1.98 15.27 -3.33
CA GLU A 152 -3.38 14.89 -3.12
C GLU A 152 -4.21 14.94 -4.41
N ALA A 153 -3.98 15.94 -5.27
CA ALA A 153 -4.68 16.08 -6.55
C ALA A 153 -4.29 14.96 -7.52
N GLU A 154 -2.98 14.66 -7.62
CA GLU A 154 -2.48 13.58 -8.47
C GLU A 154 -2.90 12.22 -7.95
N ALA A 155 -2.79 11.96 -6.65
CA ALA A 155 -3.28 10.74 -6.04
C ALA A 155 -4.78 10.53 -6.28
N SER A 156 -5.59 11.59 -6.16
CA SER A 156 -7.03 11.53 -6.48
C SER A 156 -7.29 11.23 -7.95
N ARG A 157 -6.46 11.76 -8.86
CA ARG A 157 -6.52 11.46 -10.29
C ARG A 157 -6.17 9.99 -10.56
N TYR A 158 -5.11 9.47 -9.91
CA TYR A 158 -4.70 8.07 -10.05
C TYR A 158 -5.76 7.10 -9.54
N VAL A 159 -6.40 7.40 -8.40
CA VAL A 159 -7.52 6.58 -7.89
C VAL A 159 -8.64 6.52 -8.93
N ARG A 160 -9.06 7.65 -9.48
CA ARG A 160 -10.12 7.67 -10.52
C ARG A 160 -9.72 6.91 -11.78
N ASN A 161 -8.51 7.17 -12.29
CA ASN A 161 -8.09 6.66 -13.58
C ASN A 161 -7.69 5.18 -13.55
N TYR A 162 -7.13 4.69 -12.45
CA TYR A 162 -6.52 3.36 -12.37
C TYR A 162 -7.21 2.40 -11.40
N LEU A 163 -7.83 2.91 -10.33
CA LEU A 163 -8.42 2.05 -9.31
C LEU A 163 -9.95 1.99 -9.36
N GLN A 164 -10.62 3.00 -9.91
CA GLN A 164 -12.08 3.07 -9.98
C GLN A 164 -12.64 2.76 -11.37
N SER A 165 -11.90 3.07 -12.43
CA SER A 165 -12.39 2.88 -13.81
C SER A 165 -12.43 1.41 -14.25
N GLY A 166 -11.76 0.50 -13.52
CA GLY A 166 -11.75 -0.94 -13.82
C GLY A 166 -11.10 -1.32 -15.16
N SER A 167 -11.14 -0.43 -16.15
CA SER A 167 -10.84 -0.73 -17.53
C SER A 167 -9.37 -1.01 -17.82
N LEU A 168 -8.44 -0.31 -17.15
CA LEU A 168 -7.02 -0.49 -17.42
C LEU A 168 -6.40 -1.68 -16.69
N ALA A 169 -6.91 -2.03 -15.50
CA ALA A 169 -6.45 -3.21 -14.78
C ALA A 169 -6.83 -4.49 -15.56
N ASP A 170 -8.06 -4.59 -16.06
CA ASP A 170 -8.52 -5.78 -16.76
C ASP A 170 -7.87 -5.94 -18.14
N ASP A 171 -7.70 -4.86 -18.91
CA ASP A 171 -7.00 -4.88 -20.20
C ASP A 171 -5.49 -5.16 -20.05
N HIS A 172 -4.86 -4.66 -18.99
CA HIS A 172 -3.45 -4.87 -18.73
C HIS A 172 -3.19 -6.31 -18.26
N PHE A 173 -4.00 -6.82 -17.34
CA PHE A 173 -3.93 -8.21 -16.89
C PHE A 173 -4.34 -9.21 -17.97
N ALA A 174 -5.24 -8.86 -18.88
CA ALA A 174 -5.58 -9.69 -20.02
C ALA A 174 -4.37 -9.90 -20.96
N ARG A 175 -3.48 -8.90 -21.09
CA ARG A 175 -2.23 -9.00 -21.86
C ARG A 175 -1.14 -9.79 -21.14
N MET A 176 -1.11 -9.79 -19.80
CA MET A 176 -0.13 -10.51 -19.00
C MET A 176 -0.47 -11.99 -18.77
N ARG A 177 -1.72 -12.42 -18.94
CA ARG A 177 -2.12 -13.84 -18.81
C ARG A 177 -1.48 -14.79 -19.84
N GLY A 178 -0.67 -14.28 -20.76
CA GLY A 178 0.10 -15.08 -21.72
C GLY A 178 1.48 -15.55 -21.22
N THR A 179 1.96 -15.10 -20.05
CA THR A 179 3.28 -15.44 -19.55
C THR A 179 3.26 -15.72 -18.04
N ASP A 180 3.40 -16.98 -17.67
CA ASP A 180 3.98 -17.52 -16.41
C ASP A 180 3.29 -17.26 -15.04
N GLU A 181 2.10 -16.68 -14.96
CA GLU A 181 1.46 -16.36 -13.68
C GLU A 181 0.77 -17.54 -12.97
N VAL A 182 0.67 -18.69 -13.62
CA VAL A 182 -0.06 -19.87 -13.09
C VAL A 182 0.70 -20.60 -11.99
N ASP A 183 2.02 -20.41 -11.88
CA ASP A 183 2.86 -21.20 -10.95
C ASP A 183 2.91 -20.64 -9.52
N VAL A 184 2.70 -19.35 -9.31
CA VAL A 184 2.76 -18.73 -7.97
C VAL A 184 1.53 -19.11 -7.13
N LEU A 185 0.36 -19.25 -7.76
CA LEU A 185 -0.89 -19.61 -7.07
C LEU A 185 -0.98 -21.10 -6.72
N ARG A 186 -0.22 -21.97 -7.39
CA ARG A 186 -0.21 -23.42 -7.09
C ARG A 186 0.74 -23.83 -5.97
N ARG A 187 1.74 -23.01 -5.61
CA ARG A 187 2.73 -23.32 -4.57
C ARG A 187 2.34 -22.82 -3.17
N GLY A 188 1.25 -22.10 -3.02
CA GLY A 188 0.75 -21.58 -1.74
C GLY A 188 -0.01 -22.60 -0.88
N ARG A 189 0.36 -23.87 -0.92
CA ARG A 189 -0.14 -24.84 0.06
C ARG A 189 0.71 -24.72 1.32
N TRP A 190 0.25 -23.91 2.27
CA TRP A 190 0.82 -23.88 3.62
C TRP A 190 0.53 -25.22 4.29
N GLU A 191 1.52 -26.07 4.38
CA GLU A 191 1.47 -27.24 5.25
C GLU A 191 1.59 -26.74 6.69
N ARG A 192 0.62 -27.11 7.50
CA ARG A 192 0.67 -26.90 8.95
C ARG A 192 1.69 -27.85 9.52
N GLN A 193 2.74 -27.34 10.12
CA GLN A 193 3.51 -28.01 11.16
C GLN A 193 2.99 -27.56 12.52
#